data_90c14004cfede8af1294131b4c98f907
#
_entry.id   90c14004cfede8af1294131b4c98f907
#
_cell.length_a   1.000
_cell.length_b   1.000
_cell.length_c   1.000
_cell.angle_alpha   90.00
_cell.angle_beta   90.00
_cell.angle_gamma   90.00
#
_symmetry.space_group_name_H-M   'P 1'
#
loop_
_entity.id
_entity.type
_entity.pdbx_description
1 polymer ?
#
loop_
_entity_poly.entity_id
_entity_poly.type
_entity_poly.pdbx_seq_one_letter_code
_entity_poly.pdbx_strand_id
1 'polypeptide(L)'
;MKKNALILILSFFCTGIIFSEATENIRNFVKGNLAEKTAAVKSATKEDVEELSKRAVDFAIENKEILGKDRELAALAVSGILAVPQTYADGLSEDEKNTLSEEFLNLYNIFEDETVKIAVLNKISKLNISTEKFKAALNEYLSHCNPETENRAVLLASLHTLGNIGDADSFRILMDHAKKTEWQKYLNENEKAMGLLCVKAEKELIEIIERGNVSECRKIFDFVIRNQKDNQIFCAKISESVLSRTIYIYENSGSAGEELISLQIDSFSVLKDLKWTRASGTTISFFDIAVREFESSQMNEKYFCLVIEGIAETSPIECVSKLSSYLSKLNKTMEDEKSSVSEPVVLSLIKTLGAIGDKNAFDSLLAVTYYNYSDTVIAEARESLAKLKW
;
A
#
# COMPACT_ATOMS: atom_id res chain seq x y z
N MET A 1 -25.30 9.78 -57.03
CA MET A 1 -24.24 10.64 -57.63
C MET A 1 -23.75 11.60 -56.57
N LYS A 2 -22.54 11.43 -56.08
CA LYS A 2 -21.49 12.43 -55.89
C LYS A 2 -20.31 11.73 -55.19
N LYS A 3 -19.27 11.57 -55.98
CA LYS A 3 -17.93 11.14 -55.59
C LYS A 3 -17.32 12.24 -54.72
N ASN A 4 -16.81 11.92 -53.55
CA ASN A 4 -15.87 12.80 -52.89
C ASN A 4 -14.50 12.14 -52.90
N ALA A 5 -13.62 12.77 -53.62
CA ALA A 5 -12.22 12.40 -53.79
C ALA A 5 -11.46 12.54 -52.47
N LEU A 6 -10.72 11.52 -52.15
CA LEU A 6 -9.71 11.52 -51.08
C LEU A 6 -8.51 12.31 -51.59
N ILE A 7 -8.30 13.51 -51.09
CA ILE A 7 -7.07 14.28 -51.37
C ILE A 7 -6.02 13.82 -50.39
N LEU A 8 -5.06 13.07 -50.92
CA LEU A 8 -3.81 12.72 -50.25
C LEU A 8 -2.92 13.96 -50.27
N ILE A 9 -2.82 14.68 -49.17
CA ILE A 9 -1.84 15.77 -49.01
C ILE A 9 -0.52 15.13 -48.57
N LEU A 10 0.36 14.85 -49.55
CA LEU A 10 1.78 14.65 -49.32
C LEU A 10 2.39 16.00 -48.94
N SER A 11 2.53 16.29 -47.66
CA SER A 11 3.37 17.37 -47.19
C SER A 11 4.82 16.90 -47.14
N PHE A 12 5.55 17.14 -48.23
CA PHE A 12 7.01 17.11 -48.24
C PHE A 12 7.52 18.26 -47.37
N PHE A 13 7.79 17.97 -46.09
CA PHE A 13 8.65 18.83 -45.33
C PHE A 13 10.10 18.40 -45.57
N CYS A 14 10.77 19.10 -46.47
CA CYS A 14 12.23 19.11 -46.55
C CYS A 14 12.81 19.83 -45.34
N THR A 15 12.87 19.19 -44.19
CA THR A 15 13.86 19.49 -43.17
C THR A 15 15.09 18.66 -43.52
N GLY A 16 16.26 19.30 -43.59
CA GLY A 16 17.50 18.65 -43.96
C GLY A 16 17.77 17.43 -43.09
N ILE A 17 17.45 16.28 -43.63
CA ILE A 17 17.83 14.98 -43.11
C ILE A 17 19.36 14.93 -43.31
N ILE A 18 20.10 15.12 -42.22
CA ILE A 18 21.46 14.59 -42.14
C ILE A 18 21.25 13.08 -42.36
N PHE A 19 21.63 12.59 -43.55
CA PHE A 19 21.74 11.16 -43.82
C PHE A 19 22.87 10.63 -42.92
N SER A 20 22.55 10.28 -41.68
CA SER A 20 23.36 9.32 -40.96
C SER A 20 23.37 8.06 -41.81
N GLU A 21 24.54 7.60 -42.26
CA GLU A 21 24.64 6.33 -42.96
C GLU A 21 23.99 5.25 -42.08
N ALA A 22 22.99 4.58 -42.64
CA ALA A 22 22.27 3.53 -41.91
C ALA A 22 23.30 2.50 -41.40
N THR A 23 23.21 2.19 -40.10
CA THR A 23 24.14 1.22 -39.48
C THR A 23 24.05 -0.13 -40.18
N GLU A 24 25.06 -0.96 -40.03
CA GLU A 24 25.05 -2.31 -40.58
C GLU A 24 23.84 -3.11 -40.07
N ASN A 25 23.48 -2.95 -38.82
CA ASN A 25 22.32 -3.61 -38.22
C ASN A 25 20.99 -3.16 -38.87
N ILE A 26 20.82 -1.89 -39.15
CA ILE A 26 19.63 -1.38 -39.86
C ILE A 26 19.56 -1.96 -41.27
N ARG A 27 20.67 -2.03 -42.00
CA ARG A 27 20.73 -2.63 -43.32
C ARG A 27 20.38 -4.12 -43.29
N ASN A 28 20.93 -4.87 -42.32
CA ASN A 28 20.65 -6.29 -42.12
C ASN A 28 19.15 -6.50 -41.74
N PHE A 29 18.58 -5.65 -40.91
CA PHE A 29 17.15 -5.70 -40.60
C PHE A 29 16.28 -5.51 -41.85
N VAL A 30 16.56 -4.51 -42.67
CA VAL A 30 15.74 -4.22 -43.86
C VAL A 30 15.75 -5.34 -44.89
N LYS A 31 16.94 -5.91 -45.16
CA LYS A 31 17.16 -6.92 -46.23
C LYS A 31 16.96 -8.35 -45.77
N GLY A 32 17.07 -8.62 -44.48
CA GLY A 32 17.11 -9.95 -43.93
C GLY A 32 15.74 -10.65 -43.84
N ASN A 33 15.77 -11.97 -43.72
CA ASN A 33 14.64 -12.80 -43.30
C ASN A 33 14.34 -12.59 -41.82
N LEU A 34 13.31 -13.26 -41.25
CA LEU A 34 12.87 -13.08 -39.85
C LEU A 34 14.00 -13.39 -38.84
N ALA A 35 14.78 -14.42 -39.06
CA ALA A 35 15.93 -14.78 -38.22
C ALA A 35 17.03 -13.72 -38.26
N GLU A 36 17.36 -13.21 -39.46
CA GLU A 36 18.33 -12.14 -39.66
C GLU A 36 17.87 -10.81 -39.06
N LYS A 37 16.58 -10.46 -39.20
CA LYS A 37 15.95 -9.30 -38.52
C LYS A 37 16.08 -9.41 -37.01
N THR A 38 15.79 -10.58 -36.47
CA THR A 38 15.90 -10.86 -35.01
C THR A 38 17.34 -10.73 -34.54
N ALA A 39 18.32 -11.23 -35.32
CA ALA A 39 19.77 -11.10 -35.05
C ALA A 39 20.19 -9.63 -35.06
N ALA A 40 19.75 -8.86 -36.04
CA ALA A 40 20.04 -7.42 -36.14
C ALA A 40 19.56 -6.63 -34.92
N VAL A 41 18.33 -6.90 -34.42
CA VAL A 41 17.80 -6.29 -33.21
C VAL A 41 18.63 -6.69 -31.97
N LYS A 42 19.00 -7.96 -31.86
CA LYS A 42 19.80 -8.45 -30.71
C LYS A 42 21.23 -7.89 -30.68
N SER A 43 21.81 -7.58 -31.87
CA SER A 43 23.13 -6.97 -31.99
C SER A 43 23.10 -5.45 -32.01
N ALA A 44 21.93 -4.83 -31.81
CA ALA A 44 21.77 -3.39 -31.85
C ALA A 44 22.70 -2.67 -30.84
N THR A 45 23.26 -1.56 -31.29
CA THR A 45 24.10 -0.66 -30.51
C THR A 45 23.26 0.47 -29.91
N LYS A 46 23.85 1.34 -29.07
CA LYS A 46 23.13 2.51 -28.53
C LYS A 46 22.64 3.46 -29.63
N GLU A 47 23.24 3.45 -30.79
CA GLU A 47 22.94 4.37 -31.90
C GLU A 47 21.73 3.93 -32.72
N ASP A 48 21.46 2.62 -32.77
CA ASP A 48 20.41 2.03 -33.63
C ASP A 48 19.34 1.22 -32.86
N VAL A 49 19.50 0.97 -31.57
CA VAL A 49 18.60 0.12 -30.78
C VAL A 49 17.18 0.67 -30.74
N GLU A 50 17.01 1.97 -30.70
CA GLU A 50 15.71 2.64 -30.63
C GLU A 50 14.95 2.47 -31.95
N GLU A 51 15.60 2.72 -33.06
CA GLU A 51 15.02 2.54 -34.40
C GLU A 51 14.73 1.07 -34.69
N LEU A 52 15.67 0.17 -34.37
CA LEU A 52 15.50 -1.25 -34.58
C LEU A 52 14.41 -1.88 -33.73
N SER A 53 14.27 -1.46 -32.46
CA SER A 53 13.20 -1.93 -31.61
C SER A 53 11.83 -1.54 -32.18
N LYS A 54 11.67 -0.27 -32.58
CA LYS A 54 10.44 0.20 -33.21
C LYS A 54 10.13 -0.54 -34.49
N ARG A 55 11.09 -0.64 -35.42
CA ARG A 55 10.93 -1.38 -36.67
C ARG A 55 10.54 -2.84 -36.47
N ALA A 56 11.07 -3.49 -35.43
CA ALA A 56 10.75 -4.88 -35.13
C ALA A 56 9.31 -5.03 -34.61
N VAL A 57 8.86 -4.10 -33.74
CA VAL A 57 7.49 -4.06 -33.23
C VAL A 57 6.49 -3.80 -34.37
N ASP A 58 6.73 -2.76 -35.17
CA ASP A 58 5.88 -2.40 -36.29
C ASP A 58 5.77 -3.58 -37.29
N PHE A 59 6.91 -4.16 -37.67
CA PHE A 59 6.95 -5.32 -38.58
C PHE A 59 6.15 -6.51 -38.03
N ALA A 60 6.29 -6.80 -36.72
CA ALA A 60 5.57 -7.89 -36.09
C ALA A 60 4.06 -7.68 -36.10
N ILE A 61 3.61 -6.45 -35.82
CA ILE A 61 2.18 -6.08 -35.87
C ILE A 61 1.62 -6.20 -37.28
N GLU A 62 2.29 -5.57 -38.27
CA GLU A 62 1.83 -5.51 -39.66
C GLU A 62 1.75 -6.89 -40.32
N ASN A 63 2.67 -7.81 -39.97
CA ASN A 63 2.74 -9.12 -40.61
C ASN A 63 2.05 -10.24 -39.82
N LYS A 64 1.50 -9.96 -38.65
CA LYS A 64 0.85 -10.97 -37.80
C LYS A 64 -0.33 -11.67 -38.49
N GLU A 65 -1.14 -10.93 -39.19
CA GLU A 65 -2.29 -11.49 -39.91
C GLU A 65 -1.86 -12.47 -41.02
N ILE A 66 -0.76 -12.16 -41.70
CA ILE A 66 -0.24 -12.96 -42.83
C ILE A 66 0.52 -14.18 -42.33
N LEU A 67 1.42 -14.00 -41.35
CA LEU A 67 2.32 -15.04 -40.86
C LEU A 67 1.73 -15.90 -39.73
N GLY A 68 0.60 -15.47 -39.16
CA GLY A 68 -0.15 -16.28 -38.20
C GLY A 68 0.62 -16.66 -36.95
N LYS A 69 0.82 -17.97 -36.70
CA LYS A 69 1.52 -18.52 -35.53
C LYS A 69 3.00 -18.79 -35.78
N ASP A 70 3.63 -18.04 -36.69
CA ASP A 70 5.06 -18.20 -36.99
C ASP A 70 5.93 -17.90 -35.75
N ARG A 71 6.82 -18.84 -35.39
CA ARG A 71 7.68 -18.71 -34.19
C ARG A 71 8.83 -17.71 -34.41
N GLU A 72 9.27 -17.51 -35.63
CA GLU A 72 10.32 -16.52 -35.92
C GLU A 72 9.75 -15.11 -35.81
N LEU A 73 8.47 -14.92 -36.24
CA LEU A 73 7.78 -13.65 -36.04
C LEU A 73 7.57 -13.35 -34.54
N ALA A 74 7.19 -14.33 -33.74
CA ALA A 74 7.10 -14.18 -32.29
C ALA A 74 8.48 -13.84 -31.65
N ALA A 75 9.55 -14.50 -32.12
CA ALA A 75 10.90 -14.20 -31.65
C ALA A 75 11.36 -12.79 -32.03
N LEU A 76 10.98 -12.31 -33.21
CA LEU A 76 11.25 -10.94 -33.65
C LEU A 76 10.48 -9.93 -32.75
N ALA A 77 9.19 -10.17 -32.51
CA ALA A 77 8.38 -9.34 -31.61
C ALA A 77 9.00 -9.25 -30.22
N VAL A 78 9.36 -10.40 -29.62
CA VAL A 78 10.04 -10.46 -28.32
C VAL A 78 11.33 -9.65 -28.33
N SER A 79 12.15 -9.80 -29.38
CA SER A 79 13.43 -9.09 -29.48
C SER A 79 13.23 -7.58 -29.58
N GLY A 80 12.25 -7.12 -30.36
CA GLY A 80 11.87 -5.71 -30.46
C GLY A 80 11.40 -5.13 -29.11
N ILE A 81 10.48 -5.83 -28.43
CA ILE A 81 9.98 -5.42 -27.11
C ILE A 81 11.13 -5.30 -26.09
N LEU A 82 12.00 -6.31 -26.03
CA LEU A 82 13.10 -6.34 -25.06
C LEU A 82 14.16 -5.26 -25.37
N ALA A 83 14.35 -4.91 -26.62
CA ALA A 83 15.34 -3.92 -27.06
C ALA A 83 14.95 -2.48 -26.70
N VAL A 84 13.67 -2.15 -26.47
CA VAL A 84 13.26 -0.79 -26.06
C VAL A 84 14.06 -0.35 -24.83
N PRO A 85 14.93 0.67 -24.90
CA PRO A 85 15.76 1.08 -23.77
C PRO A 85 14.93 1.89 -22.74
N GLN A 86 15.34 1.84 -21.48
CA GLN A 86 14.71 2.65 -20.41
C GLN A 86 14.87 4.14 -20.71
N THR A 87 16.06 4.56 -21.14
CA THR A 87 16.37 5.96 -21.47
C THR A 87 15.47 6.54 -22.57
N TYR A 88 15.01 5.69 -23.50
CA TYR A 88 14.02 6.10 -24.49
C TYR A 88 12.68 6.43 -23.82
N ALA A 89 12.17 5.52 -23.01
CA ALA A 89 10.89 5.73 -22.32
C ALA A 89 10.92 6.95 -21.38
N ASP A 90 12.04 7.21 -20.72
CA ASP A 90 12.22 8.36 -19.83
C ASP A 90 12.21 9.70 -20.60
N GLY A 91 12.59 9.69 -21.88
CA GLY A 91 12.60 10.86 -22.76
C GLY A 91 11.27 11.15 -23.45
N LEU A 92 10.30 10.21 -23.43
CA LEU A 92 9.01 10.37 -24.10
C LEU A 92 8.09 11.34 -23.37
N SER A 93 7.33 12.10 -24.15
CA SER A 93 6.15 12.82 -23.68
C SER A 93 5.05 11.83 -23.24
N GLU A 94 4.06 12.30 -22.50
CA GLU A 94 2.93 11.45 -22.07
C GLU A 94 2.14 10.87 -23.26
N ASP A 95 1.97 11.62 -24.36
CA ASP A 95 1.29 11.13 -25.55
C ASP A 95 2.09 10.01 -26.24
N GLU A 96 3.42 10.13 -26.31
CA GLU A 96 4.29 9.10 -26.86
C GLU A 96 4.34 7.84 -25.98
N LYS A 97 4.34 8.00 -24.65
CA LYS A 97 4.20 6.88 -23.71
C LYS A 97 2.86 6.15 -23.90
N ASN A 98 1.79 6.90 -24.08
CA ASN A 98 0.48 6.33 -24.36
C ASN A 98 0.48 5.54 -25.68
N THR A 99 1.09 6.10 -26.73
CA THR A 99 1.21 5.41 -28.02
C THR A 99 2.01 4.10 -27.87
N LEU A 100 3.17 4.13 -27.22
CA LEU A 100 3.97 2.93 -26.96
C LEU A 100 3.23 1.88 -26.13
N SER A 101 2.45 2.33 -25.13
CA SER A 101 1.62 1.44 -24.32
C SER A 101 0.50 0.80 -25.16
N GLU A 102 -0.11 1.54 -26.10
CA GLU A 102 -1.13 1.00 -27.01
C GLU A 102 -0.54 0.01 -28.04
N GLU A 103 0.66 0.26 -28.54
CA GLU A 103 1.39 -0.68 -29.40
C GLU A 103 1.68 -2.00 -28.64
N PHE A 104 2.10 -1.90 -27.39
CA PHE A 104 2.33 -3.07 -26.55
C PHE A 104 1.01 -3.81 -26.21
N LEU A 105 -0.07 -3.09 -25.98
CA LEU A 105 -1.39 -3.69 -25.78
C LEU A 105 -1.85 -4.42 -27.05
N ASN A 106 -1.61 -3.84 -28.22
CA ASN A 106 -1.92 -4.50 -29.49
C ASN A 106 -1.13 -5.81 -29.63
N LEU A 107 0.17 -5.80 -29.40
CA LEU A 107 0.99 -7.03 -29.40
C LEU A 107 0.45 -8.08 -28.41
N TYR A 108 0.11 -7.68 -27.20
CA TYR A 108 -0.46 -8.56 -26.16
C TYR A 108 -1.75 -9.25 -26.64
N ASN A 109 -2.58 -8.51 -27.38
CA ASN A 109 -3.90 -9.01 -27.84
C ASN A 109 -3.79 -9.88 -29.09
N ILE A 110 -2.93 -9.51 -30.06
CA ILE A 110 -2.86 -10.22 -31.34
C ILE A 110 -2.00 -11.49 -31.31
N PHE A 111 -1.04 -11.57 -30.34
CA PHE A 111 -0.20 -12.76 -30.19
C PHE A 111 -0.77 -13.70 -29.13
N GLU A 112 -1.04 -14.94 -29.53
CA GLU A 112 -1.35 -16.03 -28.58
C GLU A 112 -0.09 -16.59 -27.92
N ASP A 113 1.09 -16.30 -28.48
CA ASP A 113 2.37 -16.79 -28.00
C ASP A 113 2.70 -16.24 -26.61
N GLU A 114 2.93 -17.16 -25.67
CA GLU A 114 3.16 -16.83 -24.24
C GLU A 114 4.43 -15.99 -24.05
N THR A 115 5.47 -16.21 -24.87
CA THR A 115 6.72 -15.47 -24.74
C THR A 115 6.56 -14.01 -25.12
N VAL A 116 5.70 -13.69 -26.11
CA VAL A 116 5.36 -12.33 -26.48
C VAL A 116 4.56 -11.67 -25.36
N LYS A 117 3.52 -12.35 -24.83
CA LYS A 117 2.73 -11.83 -23.71
C LYS A 117 3.58 -11.50 -22.49
N ILE A 118 4.47 -12.42 -22.11
CA ILE A 118 5.39 -12.23 -20.97
C ILE A 118 6.37 -11.08 -21.25
N ALA A 119 6.89 -10.96 -22.47
CA ALA A 119 7.80 -9.87 -22.84
C ALA A 119 7.11 -8.50 -22.73
N VAL A 120 5.87 -8.38 -23.23
CA VAL A 120 5.06 -7.17 -23.10
C VAL A 120 4.84 -6.81 -21.64
N LEU A 121 4.32 -7.74 -20.84
CA LEU A 121 4.01 -7.53 -19.43
C LEU A 121 5.25 -7.06 -18.65
N ASN A 122 6.36 -7.78 -18.79
CA ASN A 122 7.59 -7.43 -18.10
C ASN A 122 8.16 -6.07 -18.57
N LYS A 123 8.01 -5.73 -19.85
CA LYS A 123 8.50 -4.46 -20.37
C LYS A 123 7.66 -3.29 -19.88
N ILE A 124 6.34 -3.37 -19.95
CA ILE A 124 5.40 -2.37 -19.39
C ILE A 124 5.69 -2.12 -17.91
N SER A 125 5.81 -3.19 -17.14
CA SER A 125 6.16 -3.11 -15.72
C SER A 125 7.49 -2.41 -15.47
N LYS A 126 8.53 -2.76 -16.25
CA LYS A 126 9.87 -2.20 -16.11
C LYS A 126 9.94 -0.72 -16.51
N LEU A 127 9.28 -0.34 -17.59
CA LEU A 127 9.24 1.04 -18.08
C LEU A 127 8.30 1.92 -17.26
N ASN A 128 7.43 1.31 -16.45
CA ASN A 128 6.37 1.99 -15.70
C ASN A 128 5.48 2.89 -16.58
N ILE A 129 5.18 2.40 -17.79
CA ILE A 129 4.27 3.05 -18.74
C ILE A 129 2.99 2.23 -18.83
N SER A 130 1.84 2.86 -18.68
CA SER A 130 0.56 2.18 -18.89
C SER A 130 -0.54 3.18 -19.17
N THR A 131 -1.43 2.80 -20.09
CA THR A 131 -2.70 3.52 -20.29
C THR A 131 -3.80 2.90 -19.45
N GLU A 132 -4.89 3.65 -19.26
CA GLU A 132 -6.11 3.11 -18.66
C GLU A 132 -6.64 1.89 -19.44
N LYS A 133 -6.48 1.89 -20.78
CA LYS A 133 -6.85 0.74 -21.63
C LYS A 133 -6.02 -0.51 -21.28
N PHE A 134 -4.71 -0.37 -21.07
CA PHE A 134 -3.85 -1.50 -20.72
C PHE A 134 -4.20 -2.05 -19.35
N LYS A 135 -4.40 -1.18 -18.35
CA LYS A 135 -4.85 -1.57 -17.02
C LYS A 135 -6.19 -2.31 -17.05
N ALA A 136 -7.16 -1.74 -17.77
CA ALA A 136 -8.48 -2.35 -17.91
C ALA A 136 -8.42 -3.75 -18.56
N ALA A 137 -7.62 -3.91 -19.63
CA ALA A 137 -7.44 -5.20 -20.28
C ALA A 137 -6.80 -6.24 -19.34
N LEU A 138 -5.82 -5.82 -18.54
CA LEU A 138 -5.17 -6.72 -17.58
C LEU A 138 -6.10 -7.06 -16.40
N ASN A 139 -6.86 -6.09 -15.92
CA ASN A 139 -7.89 -6.29 -14.91
C ASN A 139 -8.98 -7.26 -15.40
N GLU A 140 -9.46 -7.08 -16.65
CA GLU A 140 -10.43 -7.97 -17.27
C GLU A 140 -9.88 -9.40 -17.40
N TYR A 141 -8.65 -9.55 -17.91
CA TYR A 141 -7.99 -10.86 -18.00
C TYR A 141 -7.94 -11.55 -16.64
N LEU A 142 -7.41 -10.89 -15.60
CA LEU A 142 -7.26 -11.48 -14.27
C LEU A 142 -8.61 -11.78 -13.59
N SER A 143 -9.64 -10.95 -13.80
CA SER A 143 -10.96 -11.22 -13.20
C SER A 143 -11.67 -12.44 -13.78
N HIS A 144 -11.38 -12.82 -15.01
CA HIS A 144 -12.05 -13.92 -15.72
C HIS A 144 -11.17 -15.16 -15.91
N CYS A 145 -9.85 -15.07 -15.75
CA CYS A 145 -8.96 -16.20 -15.96
C CYS A 145 -9.17 -17.32 -14.91
N ASN A 146 -9.01 -18.55 -15.38
CA ASN A 146 -8.96 -19.71 -14.48
C ASN A 146 -7.49 -20.06 -14.19
N PRO A 147 -6.99 -19.84 -12.95
CA PRO A 147 -5.59 -20.03 -12.63
C PRO A 147 -5.13 -21.51 -12.70
N GLU A 148 -6.06 -22.46 -12.84
CA GLU A 148 -5.71 -23.88 -13.00
C GLU A 148 -5.38 -24.26 -14.43
N THR A 149 -5.96 -23.55 -15.41
CA THR A 149 -5.81 -23.82 -16.85
C THR A 149 -4.87 -22.84 -17.57
N GLU A 150 -4.65 -21.67 -16.97
CA GLU A 150 -3.78 -20.64 -17.54
C GLU A 150 -2.29 -21.00 -17.47
N ASN A 151 -1.53 -20.49 -18.42
CA ASN A 151 -0.07 -20.59 -18.36
C ASN A 151 0.46 -19.88 -17.11
N ARG A 152 1.15 -20.63 -16.25
CA ARG A 152 1.70 -20.12 -15.00
C ARG A 152 2.59 -18.89 -15.18
N ALA A 153 3.44 -18.87 -16.21
CA ALA A 153 4.41 -17.78 -16.41
C ALA A 153 3.70 -16.50 -16.84
N VAL A 154 2.67 -16.60 -17.71
CA VAL A 154 1.83 -15.46 -18.10
C VAL A 154 1.08 -14.92 -16.87
N LEU A 155 0.50 -15.81 -16.06
CA LEU A 155 -0.23 -15.41 -14.85
C LEU A 155 0.66 -14.68 -13.85
N LEU A 156 1.86 -15.21 -13.58
CA LEU A 156 2.84 -14.56 -12.70
C LEU A 156 3.29 -13.20 -13.23
N ALA A 157 3.56 -13.11 -14.53
CA ALA A 157 3.90 -11.83 -15.16
C ALA A 157 2.74 -10.82 -15.06
N SER A 158 1.49 -11.29 -15.22
CA SER A 158 0.29 -10.45 -15.10
C SER A 158 0.11 -9.90 -13.69
N LEU A 159 0.23 -10.74 -12.66
CA LEU A 159 0.18 -10.32 -11.25
C LEU A 159 1.27 -9.30 -10.93
N HIS A 160 2.51 -9.59 -11.33
CA HIS A 160 3.63 -8.68 -11.11
C HIS A 160 3.43 -7.33 -11.82
N THR A 161 3.00 -7.37 -13.07
CA THR A 161 2.74 -6.15 -13.85
C THR A 161 1.63 -5.33 -13.21
N LEU A 162 0.50 -5.99 -12.84
CA LEU A 162 -0.60 -5.31 -12.20
C LEU A 162 -0.20 -4.66 -10.87
N GLY A 163 0.66 -5.32 -10.08
CA GLY A 163 1.20 -4.73 -8.85
C GLY A 163 1.94 -3.40 -9.09
N ASN A 164 2.67 -3.28 -10.21
CA ASN A 164 3.43 -2.07 -10.52
C ASN A 164 2.57 -0.95 -11.13
N ILE A 165 1.74 -1.28 -12.14
CA ILE A 165 1.00 -0.27 -12.91
C ILE A 165 -0.46 -0.08 -12.47
N GLY A 166 -1.00 -1.01 -11.70
CA GLY A 166 -2.42 -1.04 -11.30
C GLY A 166 -2.82 0.10 -10.36
N ASP A 167 -4.07 0.08 -9.99
CA ASP A 167 -4.76 1.07 -9.16
C ASP A 167 -5.66 0.41 -8.11
N ALA A 168 -6.61 1.15 -7.56
CA ALA A 168 -7.55 0.66 -6.56
C ALA A 168 -8.47 -0.45 -7.08
N ASP A 169 -8.90 -0.40 -8.35
CA ASP A 169 -9.72 -1.46 -8.95
C ASP A 169 -8.92 -2.74 -9.11
N SER A 170 -7.65 -2.61 -9.51
CA SER A 170 -6.69 -3.73 -9.54
C SER A 170 -6.52 -4.37 -8.16
N PHE A 171 -6.42 -3.55 -7.11
CA PHE A 171 -6.33 -4.03 -5.73
C PHE A 171 -7.55 -4.84 -5.32
N ARG A 172 -8.78 -4.40 -5.69
CA ARG A 172 -10.02 -5.15 -5.40
C ARG A 172 -10.03 -6.53 -6.05
N ILE A 173 -9.59 -6.64 -7.31
CA ILE A 173 -9.50 -7.92 -8.04
C ILE A 173 -8.53 -8.86 -7.31
N LEU A 174 -7.35 -8.38 -6.94
CA LEU A 174 -6.36 -9.17 -6.21
C LEU A 174 -6.87 -9.60 -4.83
N MET A 175 -7.60 -8.73 -4.14
CA MET A 175 -8.22 -9.03 -2.86
C MET A 175 -9.30 -10.12 -2.98
N ASP A 176 -10.07 -10.14 -4.06
CA ASP A 176 -11.04 -11.19 -4.34
C ASP A 176 -10.36 -12.51 -4.70
N HIS A 177 -9.22 -12.48 -5.40
CA HIS A 177 -8.41 -13.69 -5.64
C HIS A 177 -7.90 -14.29 -4.33
N ALA A 178 -7.46 -13.48 -3.37
CA ALA A 178 -6.97 -13.98 -2.08
C ALA A 178 -8.02 -14.77 -1.27
N LYS A 179 -9.32 -14.58 -1.57
CA LYS A 179 -10.42 -15.30 -0.94
C LYS A 179 -10.78 -16.62 -1.62
N LYS A 180 -10.34 -16.83 -2.87
CA LYS A 180 -10.73 -17.98 -3.70
C LYS A 180 -9.75 -19.14 -3.56
N THR A 181 -10.28 -20.35 -3.42
CA THR A 181 -9.47 -21.57 -3.21
C THR A 181 -8.54 -21.87 -4.39
N GLU A 182 -8.99 -21.65 -5.63
CA GLU A 182 -8.21 -21.90 -6.83
C GLU A 182 -6.97 -20.99 -6.96
N TRP A 183 -6.97 -19.83 -6.26
CA TRP A 183 -5.87 -18.89 -6.25
C TRP A 183 -4.84 -19.14 -5.13
N GLN A 184 -5.07 -20.10 -4.24
CA GLN A 184 -4.19 -20.34 -3.08
C GLN A 184 -2.73 -20.64 -3.45
N LYS A 185 -2.50 -21.32 -4.58
CA LYS A 185 -1.14 -21.61 -5.10
C LYS A 185 -0.38 -20.35 -5.58
N TYR A 186 -1.09 -19.23 -5.75
CA TYR A 186 -0.54 -17.92 -6.15
C TYR A 186 -0.70 -16.86 -5.04
N LEU A 187 -1.08 -17.25 -3.84
CA LEU A 187 -1.39 -16.33 -2.76
C LEU A 187 -0.20 -15.38 -2.45
N ASN A 188 1.02 -15.93 -2.43
CA ASN A 188 2.22 -15.13 -2.15
C ASN A 188 2.48 -14.06 -3.22
N GLU A 189 2.34 -14.39 -4.48
CA GLU A 189 2.51 -13.46 -5.60
C GLU A 189 1.38 -12.42 -5.65
N ASN A 190 0.17 -12.85 -5.37
CA ASN A 190 -0.99 -11.99 -5.25
C ASN A 190 -0.83 -10.98 -4.10
N GLU A 191 -0.38 -11.45 -2.92
CA GLU A 191 -0.10 -10.57 -1.76
C GLU A 191 1.02 -9.57 -2.06
N LYS A 192 2.07 -9.96 -2.80
CA LYS A 192 3.12 -9.03 -3.23
C LYS A 192 2.57 -7.94 -4.14
N ALA A 193 1.74 -8.30 -5.12
CA ALA A 193 1.09 -7.34 -6.01
C ALA A 193 0.17 -6.39 -5.22
N MET A 194 -0.64 -6.92 -4.31
CA MET A 194 -1.47 -6.11 -3.40
C MET A 194 -0.62 -5.16 -2.55
N GLY A 195 0.53 -5.63 -2.04
CA GLY A 195 1.45 -4.81 -1.24
C GLY A 195 1.97 -3.58 -1.99
N LEU A 196 2.20 -3.70 -3.30
CA LEU A 196 2.59 -2.57 -4.16
C LEU A 196 1.44 -1.58 -4.41
N LEU A 197 0.20 -2.05 -4.38
CA LEU A 197 -1.00 -1.26 -4.69
C LEU A 197 -1.67 -0.66 -3.46
N CYS A 198 -1.43 -1.17 -2.26
CA CYS A 198 -2.24 -0.84 -1.07
C CYS A 198 -2.25 0.67 -0.74
N VAL A 199 -1.18 1.41 -1.03
CA VAL A 199 -1.15 2.87 -0.85
C VAL A 199 -2.09 3.57 -1.82
N LYS A 200 -2.19 3.09 -3.06
CA LYS A 200 -3.12 3.62 -4.08
C LYS A 200 -4.58 3.29 -3.74
N ALA A 201 -4.78 2.20 -2.99
CA ALA A 201 -6.09 1.72 -2.52
C ALA A 201 -6.41 2.15 -1.07
N GLU A 202 -5.83 3.26 -0.57
CA GLU A 202 -6.03 3.74 0.81
C GLU A 202 -7.51 3.90 1.15
N LYS A 203 -8.30 4.50 0.27
CA LYS A 203 -9.73 4.73 0.48
C LYS A 203 -10.52 3.41 0.61
N GLU A 204 -10.25 2.47 -0.28
CA GLU A 204 -10.87 1.16 -0.30
C GLU A 204 -10.56 0.36 0.97
N LEU A 205 -9.31 0.43 1.42
CA LEU A 205 -8.90 -0.21 2.67
C LEU A 205 -9.62 0.39 3.88
N ILE A 206 -9.73 1.72 3.94
CA ILE A 206 -10.46 2.41 5.00
C ILE A 206 -11.94 2.03 4.98
N GLU A 207 -12.59 2.01 3.82
CA GLU A 207 -14.00 1.60 3.70
C GLU A 207 -14.23 0.16 4.16
N ILE A 208 -13.30 -0.76 3.88
CA ILE A 208 -13.39 -2.15 4.35
C ILE A 208 -13.23 -2.22 5.87
N ILE A 209 -12.30 -1.44 6.45
CA ILE A 209 -12.09 -1.36 7.90
C ILE A 209 -13.36 -0.82 8.58
N GLU A 210 -13.93 0.26 8.06
CA GLU A 210 -15.12 0.90 8.64
C GLU A 210 -16.36 -0.01 8.72
N ARG A 211 -16.46 -0.98 7.81
CA ARG A 211 -17.56 -1.95 7.76
C ARG A 211 -17.19 -3.32 8.32
N GLY A 212 -15.89 -3.59 8.45
CA GLY A 212 -15.35 -4.89 8.81
C GLY A 212 -15.63 -5.31 10.24
N ASN A 213 -15.58 -6.62 10.48
CA ASN A 213 -15.50 -7.20 11.82
C ASN A 213 -14.05 -7.21 12.32
N VAL A 214 -13.81 -7.68 13.55
CA VAL A 214 -12.48 -7.68 14.19
C VAL A 214 -11.46 -8.47 13.36
N SER A 215 -11.84 -9.65 12.86
CA SER A 215 -10.94 -10.52 12.09
C SER A 215 -10.57 -9.90 10.72
N GLU A 216 -11.50 -9.22 10.05
CA GLU A 216 -11.23 -8.50 8.80
C GLU A 216 -10.30 -7.31 9.03
N CYS A 217 -10.56 -6.52 10.07
CA CYS A 217 -9.69 -5.40 10.47
C CYS A 217 -8.27 -5.90 10.82
N ARG A 218 -8.15 -7.02 11.54
CA ARG A 218 -6.88 -7.66 11.88
C ARG A 218 -6.09 -8.03 10.63
N LYS A 219 -6.72 -8.69 9.66
CA LYS A 219 -6.07 -9.10 8.40
C LYS A 219 -5.52 -7.90 7.63
N ILE A 220 -6.30 -6.82 7.53
CA ILE A 220 -5.86 -5.60 6.84
C ILE A 220 -4.72 -4.93 7.60
N PHE A 221 -4.86 -4.78 8.91
CA PHE A 221 -3.83 -4.18 9.76
C PHE A 221 -2.50 -4.92 9.60
N ASP A 222 -2.49 -6.23 9.81
CA ASP A 222 -1.28 -7.06 9.73
C ASP A 222 -0.68 -7.03 8.31
N PHE A 223 -1.54 -7.04 7.27
CA PHE A 223 -1.10 -6.93 5.89
C PHE A 223 -0.40 -5.59 5.63
N VAL A 224 -0.99 -4.47 6.05
CA VAL A 224 -0.42 -3.13 5.83
C VAL A 224 0.87 -2.94 6.63
N ILE A 225 0.87 -3.28 7.91
CA ILE A 225 2.08 -3.11 8.75
C ILE A 225 3.25 -3.95 8.23
N ARG A 226 2.99 -5.17 7.74
CA ARG A 226 4.03 -6.03 7.15
C ARG A 226 4.60 -5.49 5.83
N ASN A 227 3.73 -4.97 4.95
CA ASN A 227 4.12 -4.61 3.58
C ASN A 227 4.51 -3.14 3.42
N GLN A 228 4.12 -2.25 4.35
CA GLN A 228 4.29 -0.80 4.24
C GLN A 228 4.98 -0.17 5.46
N LYS A 229 5.76 -0.94 6.22
CA LYS A 229 6.43 -0.49 7.44
C LYS A 229 7.28 0.79 7.27
N ASP A 230 7.80 1.02 6.07
CA ASP A 230 8.61 2.19 5.76
C ASP A 230 7.75 3.42 5.41
N ASN A 231 6.45 3.24 5.13
CA ASN A 231 5.50 4.32 4.89
C ASN A 231 4.72 4.64 6.19
N GLN A 232 5.40 5.34 7.10
CA GLN A 232 4.88 5.67 8.43
C GLN A 232 3.53 6.40 8.39
N ILE A 233 3.34 7.33 7.46
CA ILE A 233 2.08 8.09 7.31
C ILE A 233 0.92 7.17 6.96
N PHE A 234 1.13 6.25 6.03
CA PHE A 234 0.10 5.30 5.63
C PHE A 234 -0.22 4.31 6.76
N CYS A 235 0.82 3.75 7.41
CA CYS A 235 0.64 2.90 8.60
C CYS A 235 -0.16 3.61 9.70
N ALA A 236 0.14 4.88 9.99
CA ALA A 236 -0.58 5.65 10.99
C ALA A 236 -2.06 5.84 10.64
N LYS A 237 -2.38 6.19 9.39
CA LYS A 237 -3.76 6.37 8.93
C LYS A 237 -4.58 5.07 9.04
N ILE A 238 -4.01 3.95 8.61
CA ILE A 238 -4.68 2.64 8.72
C ILE A 238 -4.85 2.25 10.19
N SER A 239 -3.83 2.44 11.02
CA SER A 239 -3.93 2.17 12.46
C SER A 239 -4.97 3.03 13.16
N GLU A 240 -5.10 4.31 12.80
CA GLU A 240 -6.15 5.19 13.30
C GLU A 240 -7.55 4.71 12.90
N SER A 241 -7.73 4.31 11.64
CA SER A 241 -9.01 3.78 11.15
C SER A 241 -9.38 2.46 11.86
N VAL A 242 -8.40 1.57 12.06
CA VAL A 242 -8.61 0.31 12.79
C VAL A 242 -8.96 0.59 14.25
N LEU A 243 -8.23 1.48 14.93
CA LEU A 243 -8.52 1.84 16.31
C LEU A 243 -9.93 2.46 16.44
N SER A 244 -10.30 3.35 15.54
CA SER A 244 -11.65 3.95 15.49
C SER A 244 -12.72 2.88 15.30
N ARG A 245 -12.51 1.91 14.41
CA ARG A 245 -13.45 0.81 14.19
C ARG A 245 -13.58 -0.10 15.42
N THR A 246 -12.48 -0.40 16.09
CA THR A 246 -12.52 -1.24 17.30
C THR A 246 -13.26 -0.56 18.46
N ILE A 247 -13.12 0.76 18.60
CA ILE A 247 -13.91 1.57 19.54
C ILE A 247 -15.40 1.42 19.21
N TYR A 248 -15.81 1.62 17.96
CA TYR A 248 -17.18 1.45 17.52
C TYR A 248 -17.74 0.05 17.81
N ILE A 249 -16.94 -1.00 17.53
CA ILE A 249 -17.35 -2.38 17.81
C ILE A 249 -17.61 -2.58 19.32
N TYR A 250 -16.70 -2.10 20.17
CA TYR A 250 -16.88 -2.18 21.63
C TYR A 250 -18.12 -1.45 22.10
N GLU A 251 -18.34 -0.23 21.64
CA GLU A 251 -19.51 0.58 22.04
C GLU A 251 -20.84 -0.06 21.67
N ASN A 252 -20.88 -0.82 20.59
CA ASN A 252 -22.09 -1.53 20.16
C ASN A 252 -22.27 -2.91 20.80
N SER A 253 -21.17 -3.58 21.21
CA SER A 253 -21.23 -4.91 21.84
C SER A 253 -21.27 -4.85 23.38
N GLY A 254 -20.73 -3.80 23.97
CA GLY A 254 -20.57 -3.63 25.43
C GLY A 254 -19.53 -4.58 26.05
N SER A 255 -18.80 -5.35 25.23
CA SER A 255 -17.77 -6.27 25.71
C SER A 255 -16.63 -6.42 24.69
N ALA A 256 -15.42 -6.64 25.20
CA ALA A 256 -14.23 -6.89 24.40
C ALA A 256 -13.72 -8.32 24.60
N GLY A 257 -13.63 -9.06 23.51
CA GLY A 257 -12.86 -10.31 23.49
C GLY A 257 -11.36 -10.05 23.34
N GLU A 258 -10.55 -11.05 23.60
CA GLU A 258 -9.08 -10.96 23.55
C GLU A 258 -8.56 -10.45 22.18
N GLU A 259 -9.16 -10.88 21.07
CA GLU A 259 -8.78 -10.45 19.72
C GLU A 259 -9.05 -8.96 19.51
N LEU A 260 -10.16 -8.42 20.03
CA LEU A 260 -10.48 -7.01 19.94
C LEU A 260 -9.48 -6.16 20.73
N ILE A 261 -9.20 -6.54 21.99
CA ILE A 261 -8.23 -5.82 22.84
C ILE A 261 -6.83 -5.86 22.21
N SER A 262 -6.40 -7.02 21.73
CA SER A 262 -5.11 -7.14 21.05
C SER A 262 -5.02 -6.20 19.85
N LEU A 263 -6.07 -6.12 19.02
CA LEU A 263 -6.09 -5.23 17.85
C LEU A 263 -6.08 -3.76 18.25
N GLN A 264 -6.79 -3.39 19.32
CA GLN A 264 -6.77 -2.03 19.89
C GLN A 264 -5.34 -1.66 20.32
N ILE A 265 -4.69 -2.51 21.10
CA ILE A 265 -3.35 -2.28 21.63
C ILE A 265 -2.32 -2.20 20.49
N ASP A 266 -2.38 -3.09 19.51
CA ASP A 266 -1.44 -3.10 18.39
C ASP A 266 -1.59 -1.83 17.53
N SER A 267 -2.83 -1.46 17.19
CA SER A 267 -3.09 -0.23 16.41
C SER A 267 -2.72 1.04 17.18
N PHE A 268 -3.04 1.12 18.48
CA PHE A 268 -2.62 2.22 19.34
C PHE A 268 -1.10 2.30 19.48
N SER A 269 -0.41 1.16 19.58
CA SER A 269 1.05 1.12 19.70
C SER A 269 1.75 1.73 18.48
N VAL A 270 1.23 1.46 17.27
CA VAL A 270 1.74 2.10 16.04
C VAL A 270 1.57 3.62 16.11
N LEU A 271 0.40 4.11 16.53
CA LEU A 271 0.14 5.56 16.67
C LEU A 271 1.05 6.21 17.71
N LYS A 272 1.25 5.54 18.85
CA LYS A 272 2.17 5.97 19.92
C LYS A 272 3.61 6.03 19.43
N ASP A 273 4.11 4.97 18.80
CA ASP A 273 5.50 4.88 18.35
C ASP A 273 5.82 5.91 17.25
N LEU A 274 4.81 6.23 16.41
CA LEU A 274 4.92 7.26 15.39
C LEU A 274 4.59 8.68 15.90
N LYS A 275 4.20 8.83 17.17
CA LYS A 275 3.77 10.10 17.80
C LYS A 275 2.69 10.80 16.95
N TRP A 276 1.70 10.04 16.49
CA TRP A 276 0.70 10.49 15.54
C TRP A 276 -0.39 11.33 16.21
N THR A 277 -0.10 12.63 16.41
CA THR A 277 -1.00 13.56 17.10
C THR A 277 -2.29 13.89 16.34
N ARG A 278 -2.37 13.58 15.04
CA ARG A 278 -3.62 13.72 14.27
C ARG A 278 -4.73 12.83 14.82
N ALA A 279 -4.38 11.68 15.39
CA ALA A 279 -5.33 10.76 16.01
C ALA A 279 -5.72 11.15 17.45
N SER A 280 -5.41 12.37 17.93
CA SER A 280 -5.70 12.78 19.32
C SER A 280 -7.13 12.47 19.74
N GLY A 281 -8.13 12.82 18.93
CA GLY A 281 -9.52 12.52 19.22
C GLY A 281 -9.81 11.03 19.38
N THR A 282 -9.27 10.21 18.46
CA THR A 282 -9.43 8.75 18.49
C THR A 282 -8.75 8.13 19.71
N THR A 283 -7.52 8.56 20.01
CA THR A 283 -6.76 8.00 21.16
C THR A 283 -7.33 8.43 22.50
N ILE A 284 -7.90 9.62 22.63
CA ILE A 284 -8.66 10.05 23.79
C ILE A 284 -9.93 9.20 23.98
N SER A 285 -10.68 8.95 22.90
CA SER A 285 -11.84 8.06 22.94
C SER A 285 -11.45 6.64 23.32
N PHE A 286 -10.32 6.15 22.80
CA PHE A 286 -9.79 4.84 23.17
C PHE A 286 -9.39 4.78 24.65
N PHE A 287 -8.81 5.82 25.22
CA PHE A 287 -8.52 5.85 26.66
C PHE A 287 -9.79 5.63 27.49
N ASP A 288 -10.91 6.28 27.14
CA ASP A 288 -12.17 6.09 27.85
C ASP A 288 -12.71 4.65 27.72
N ILE A 289 -12.47 3.98 26.59
CA ILE A 289 -12.77 2.55 26.40
C ILE A 289 -11.85 1.70 27.26
N ALA A 290 -10.54 1.94 27.21
CA ALA A 290 -9.54 1.18 27.96
C ALA A 290 -9.78 1.24 29.49
N VAL A 291 -10.24 2.38 30.01
CA VAL A 291 -10.69 2.49 31.42
C VAL A 291 -11.83 1.52 31.70
N ARG A 292 -12.85 1.49 30.85
CA ARG A 292 -14.00 0.58 31.01
C ARG A 292 -13.62 -0.89 30.90
N GLU A 293 -12.76 -1.22 29.93
CA GLU A 293 -12.25 -2.58 29.73
C GLU A 293 -11.37 -3.04 30.91
N PHE A 294 -10.56 -2.16 31.46
CA PHE A 294 -9.74 -2.46 32.63
C PHE A 294 -10.62 -2.62 33.89
N GLU A 295 -11.54 -1.71 34.17
CA GLU A 295 -12.42 -1.77 35.34
C GLU A 295 -13.38 -2.99 35.30
N SER A 296 -13.73 -3.45 34.11
CA SER A 296 -14.52 -4.70 33.93
C SER A 296 -13.65 -5.97 33.84
N SER A 297 -12.34 -5.86 34.09
CA SER A 297 -11.38 -6.98 34.05
C SER A 297 -11.26 -7.66 32.67
N GLN A 298 -11.59 -6.97 31.59
CA GLN A 298 -11.42 -7.44 30.22
C GLN A 298 -10.00 -7.13 29.72
N MET A 299 -9.47 -5.95 30.02
CA MET A 299 -8.09 -5.56 29.70
C MET A 299 -7.17 -5.83 30.90
N ASN A 300 -5.99 -6.38 30.63
CA ASN A 300 -4.99 -6.60 31.67
C ASN A 300 -4.25 -5.30 32.05
N GLU A 301 -3.68 -5.29 33.25
CA GLU A 301 -2.96 -4.16 33.83
C GLU A 301 -1.81 -3.66 32.91
N LYS A 302 -1.06 -4.57 32.31
CA LYS A 302 0.09 -4.21 31.47
C LYS A 302 -0.37 -3.41 30.24
N TYR A 303 -1.45 -3.82 29.60
CA TYR A 303 -2.00 -3.12 28.45
C TYR A 303 -2.57 -1.76 28.85
N PHE A 304 -3.24 -1.68 29.99
CA PHE A 304 -3.78 -0.42 30.46
C PHE A 304 -2.67 0.60 30.82
N CYS A 305 -1.57 0.16 31.46
CA CYS A 305 -0.40 1.01 31.69
C CYS A 305 0.20 1.51 30.37
N LEU A 306 0.29 0.64 29.35
CA LEU A 306 0.78 1.04 28.02
C LEU A 306 -0.11 2.14 27.41
N VAL A 307 -1.42 2.07 27.58
CA VAL A 307 -2.35 3.10 27.09
C VAL A 307 -2.14 4.42 27.85
N ILE A 308 -2.01 4.37 29.20
CA ILE A 308 -1.72 5.55 30.03
C ILE A 308 -0.44 6.26 29.57
N GLU A 309 0.62 5.51 29.36
CA GLU A 309 1.92 6.07 28.95
C GLU A 309 1.86 6.59 27.51
N GLY A 310 1.23 5.83 26.61
CA GLY A 310 1.21 6.13 25.19
C GLY A 310 0.30 7.30 24.81
N ILE A 311 -0.75 7.59 25.58
CA ILE A 311 -1.66 8.70 25.27
C ILE A 311 -0.95 10.06 25.33
N ALA A 312 0.07 10.20 26.14
CA ALA A 312 0.89 11.42 26.21
C ALA A 312 1.64 11.71 24.90
N GLU A 313 2.02 10.67 24.13
CA GLU A 313 2.71 10.81 22.86
C GLU A 313 1.75 11.20 21.71
N THR A 314 0.49 10.78 21.78
CA THR A 314 -0.52 11.02 20.72
C THR A 314 -1.43 12.21 21.02
N SER A 315 -1.62 12.57 22.30
CA SER A 315 -2.54 13.59 22.75
C SER A 315 -1.99 14.39 23.94
N PRO A 316 -0.82 15.04 23.81
CA PRO A 316 -0.05 15.58 24.92
C PRO A 316 -0.77 16.70 25.71
N ILE A 317 -1.74 17.38 25.11
CA ILE A 317 -2.51 18.45 25.74
C ILE A 317 -3.80 17.90 26.34
N GLU A 318 -4.59 17.20 25.55
CA GLU A 318 -5.93 16.74 25.90
C GLU A 318 -5.92 15.61 26.95
N CYS A 319 -4.84 14.80 26.96
CA CYS A 319 -4.75 13.65 27.87
C CYS A 319 -4.63 14.05 29.34
N VAL A 320 -4.08 15.24 29.67
CA VAL A 320 -3.88 15.69 31.06
C VAL A 320 -5.21 15.67 31.85
N SER A 321 -6.26 16.23 31.27
CA SER A 321 -7.58 16.25 31.92
C SER A 321 -8.12 14.84 32.17
N LYS A 322 -7.96 13.92 31.21
CA LYS A 322 -8.43 12.53 31.34
C LYS A 322 -7.64 11.77 32.39
N LEU A 323 -6.32 11.82 32.33
CA LEU A 323 -5.42 11.16 33.30
C LEU A 323 -5.63 11.70 34.71
N SER A 324 -5.72 13.03 34.89
CA SER A 324 -5.97 13.67 36.18
C SER A 324 -7.34 13.30 36.75
N SER A 325 -8.36 13.25 35.89
CA SER A 325 -9.73 12.83 36.32
C SER A 325 -9.75 11.37 36.78
N TYR A 326 -9.03 10.49 36.06
CA TYR A 326 -8.94 9.09 36.44
C TYR A 326 -8.12 8.87 37.71
N LEU A 327 -6.98 9.58 37.86
CA LEU A 327 -6.21 9.57 39.12
C LEU A 327 -7.07 10.08 40.30
N SER A 328 -7.83 11.13 40.11
CA SER A 328 -8.76 11.65 41.14
C SER A 328 -9.83 10.63 41.52
N LYS A 329 -10.34 9.85 40.58
CA LYS A 329 -11.28 8.73 40.85
C LYS A 329 -10.60 7.67 41.71
N LEU A 330 -9.37 7.27 41.38
CA LEU A 330 -8.60 6.28 42.16
C LEU A 330 -8.30 6.81 43.58
N ASN A 331 -7.92 8.10 43.73
CA ASN A 331 -7.73 8.75 45.03
C ASN A 331 -8.97 8.66 45.92
N LYS A 332 -10.16 8.92 45.36
CA LYS A 332 -11.43 8.76 46.10
C LYS A 332 -11.72 7.32 46.53
N THR A 333 -11.29 6.34 45.71
CA THR A 333 -11.42 4.91 46.07
C THR A 333 -10.57 4.58 47.29
N MET A 334 -9.42 5.25 47.49
CA MET A 334 -8.52 5.07 48.62
C MET A 334 -9.02 5.72 49.93
N GLU A 335 -10.14 6.48 49.89
CA GLU A 335 -10.80 6.96 51.11
C GLU A 335 -11.45 5.82 51.91
N ASP A 336 -11.84 4.72 51.27
CA ASP A 336 -12.28 3.50 51.90
C ASP A 336 -11.08 2.62 52.25
N GLU A 337 -10.77 2.43 53.55
CA GLU A 337 -9.66 1.62 54.06
C GLU A 337 -9.70 0.15 53.56
N LYS A 338 -10.84 -0.34 53.12
CA LYS A 338 -10.98 -1.70 52.56
C LYS A 338 -10.75 -1.80 51.08
N SER A 339 -10.64 -0.68 50.40
CA SER A 339 -10.45 -0.65 48.96
C SER A 339 -8.96 -0.67 48.65
N SER A 340 -8.60 -1.34 47.53
CA SER A 340 -7.26 -1.34 46.99
C SER A 340 -7.31 -0.96 45.51
N VAL A 341 -6.33 -0.20 45.06
CA VAL A 341 -6.14 0.15 43.66
C VAL A 341 -4.84 -0.48 43.15
N SER A 342 -4.74 -0.71 41.85
CA SER A 342 -3.51 -1.22 41.24
C SER A 342 -2.39 -0.19 41.35
N GLU A 343 -1.34 -0.52 42.13
CA GLU A 343 -0.19 0.34 42.28
C GLU A 343 0.55 0.62 40.97
N PRO A 344 0.78 -0.36 40.05
CA PRO A 344 1.36 -0.09 38.73
C PRO A 344 0.57 0.94 37.92
N VAL A 345 -0.76 0.88 37.96
CA VAL A 345 -1.62 1.84 37.25
C VAL A 345 -1.49 3.24 37.84
N VAL A 346 -1.49 3.36 39.17
CA VAL A 346 -1.32 4.65 39.84
C VAL A 346 0.07 5.24 39.54
N LEU A 347 1.12 4.43 39.60
CA LEU A 347 2.47 4.87 39.23
C LEU A 347 2.58 5.31 37.79
N SER A 348 1.96 4.59 36.86
CA SER A 348 1.94 4.96 35.44
C SER A 348 1.25 6.31 35.22
N LEU A 349 0.10 6.55 35.89
CA LEU A 349 -0.59 7.84 35.84
C LEU A 349 0.27 8.99 36.37
N ILE A 350 0.87 8.81 37.56
CA ILE A 350 1.69 9.83 38.23
C ILE A 350 2.90 10.17 37.35
N LYS A 351 3.64 9.17 36.87
CA LYS A 351 4.81 9.35 36.02
C LYS A 351 4.48 10.05 34.72
N THR A 352 3.38 9.65 34.10
CA THR A 352 2.94 10.25 32.83
C THR A 352 2.54 11.71 33.02
N LEU A 353 1.76 12.04 34.05
CA LEU A 353 1.39 13.42 34.37
C LEU A 353 2.62 14.28 34.75
N GLY A 354 3.56 13.71 35.53
CA GLY A 354 4.82 14.38 35.84
C GLY A 354 5.73 14.61 34.63
N ALA A 355 5.76 13.67 33.68
CA ALA A 355 6.52 13.81 32.44
C ALA A 355 5.95 14.89 31.51
N ILE A 356 4.61 15.01 31.43
CA ILE A 356 3.96 16.09 30.70
C ILE A 356 4.22 17.45 31.37
N GLY A 357 4.17 17.49 32.70
CA GLY A 357 4.51 18.67 33.48
C GLY A 357 3.47 19.80 33.42
N ASP A 358 2.21 19.49 33.08
CA ASP A 358 1.14 20.48 33.03
C ASP A 358 0.59 20.76 34.44
N LYS A 359 0.45 22.06 34.80
CA LYS A 359 -0.09 22.50 36.09
C LYS A 359 -1.50 22.00 36.41
N ASN A 360 -2.30 21.67 35.42
CA ASN A 360 -3.64 21.13 35.62
C ASN A 360 -3.65 19.74 36.27
N ALA A 361 -2.50 19.06 36.36
CA ALA A 361 -2.34 17.82 37.11
C ALA A 361 -2.07 18.04 38.61
N PHE A 362 -1.87 19.29 39.08
CA PHE A 362 -1.41 19.60 40.42
C PHE A 362 -2.36 19.00 41.49
N ASP A 363 -3.63 19.27 41.44
CA ASP A 363 -4.59 18.84 42.47
C ASP A 363 -4.68 17.31 42.59
N SER A 364 -4.70 16.60 41.45
CA SER A 364 -4.76 15.14 41.43
C SER A 364 -3.49 14.49 41.95
N LEU A 365 -2.33 15.05 41.62
CA LEU A 365 -1.02 14.58 42.13
C LEU A 365 -0.83 14.92 43.61
N LEU A 366 -1.21 16.12 44.05
CA LEU A 366 -1.13 16.52 45.44
C LEU A 366 -1.97 15.62 46.33
N ALA A 367 -3.19 15.31 45.89
CA ALA A 367 -4.13 14.46 46.64
C ALA A 367 -3.52 13.07 46.93
N VAL A 368 -2.70 12.49 46.05
CA VAL A 368 -2.00 11.22 46.33
C VAL A 368 -1.18 11.26 47.62
N THR A 369 -0.58 12.41 47.99
CA THR A 369 0.23 12.54 49.18
C THR A 369 -0.54 12.54 50.50
N TYR A 370 -1.87 12.63 50.46
CA TYR A 370 -2.77 12.64 51.60
C TYR A 370 -3.50 11.32 51.83
N TYR A 371 -3.50 10.42 50.81
CA TYR A 371 -4.14 9.11 50.93
C TYR A 371 -3.16 8.00 51.33
N ASN A 372 -3.71 6.87 51.76
CA ASN A 372 -2.90 5.74 52.26
C ASN A 372 -2.28 4.89 51.12
N TYR A 373 -1.48 5.53 50.26
CA TYR A 373 -0.69 4.87 49.29
C TYR A 373 0.65 4.40 49.85
N SER A 374 1.38 3.53 49.16
CA SER A 374 2.72 3.11 49.50
C SER A 374 3.70 4.30 49.49
N ASP A 375 4.79 4.19 50.25
CA ASP A 375 5.87 5.19 50.28
C ASP A 375 6.45 5.44 48.87
N THR A 376 6.50 4.40 48.03
CA THR A 376 6.95 4.50 46.65
C THR A 376 6.05 5.41 45.81
N VAL A 377 4.72 5.22 45.89
CA VAL A 377 3.74 6.03 45.18
C VAL A 377 3.76 7.49 45.65
N ILE A 378 3.85 7.72 46.95
CA ILE A 378 3.93 9.06 47.54
C ILE A 378 5.22 9.79 47.12
N ALA A 379 6.35 9.07 47.10
CA ALA A 379 7.61 9.64 46.64
C ALA A 379 7.56 10.05 45.18
N GLU A 380 7.02 9.20 44.31
CA GLU A 380 6.85 9.49 42.88
C GLU A 380 5.90 10.69 42.65
N ALA A 381 4.83 10.79 43.44
CA ALA A 381 3.89 11.92 43.32
C ALA A 381 4.57 13.25 43.68
N ARG A 382 5.43 13.27 44.73
CA ARG A 382 6.20 14.45 45.10
C ARG A 382 7.22 14.85 44.03
N GLU A 383 7.89 13.87 43.44
CA GLU A 383 8.80 14.10 42.31
C GLU A 383 8.08 14.65 41.09
N SER A 384 6.91 14.09 40.76
CA SER A 384 6.09 14.54 39.65
C SER A 384 5.51 15.95 39.86
N LEU A 385 5.10 16.30 41.08
CA LEU A 385 4.70 17.66 41.44
C LEU A 385 5.83 18.69 41.22
N ALA A 386 7.08 18.31 41.52
CA ALA A 386 8.24 19.19 41.30
C ALA A 386 8.55 19.45 39.82
N LYS A 387 8.04 18.60 38.89
CA LYS A 387 8.20 18.73 37.43
C LYS A 387 7.15 19.63 36.76
N LEU A 388 6.11 20.01 37.49
CA LEU A 388 5.01 20.84 36.93
C LEU A 388 5.52 22.24 36.59
N LYS A 389 5.11 22.72 35.41
CA LYS A 389 5.41 24.05 34.88
C LYS A 389 4.26 25.00 35.15
N TRP A 390 4.56 26.12 35.83
CA TRP A 390 3.56 27.12 36.21
C TRP A 390 3.41 28.24 35.20
#